data_a90c0f9942408785af5a2ef0204a2310
#
_entry.id   a90c0f9942408785af5a2ef0204a2310
#
_cell.length_a   1.000
_cell.length_b   1.000
_cell.length_c   1.000
_cell.angle_alpha   90.00
_cell.angle_beta   90.00
_cell.angle_gamma   90.00
#
_symmetry.space_group_name_H-M   'P 1'
#
loop_
_entity.id
_entity.type
_entity.pdbx_description
1 polymer ?
#
loop_
_entity_poly.entity_id
_entity_poly.type
_entity_poly.pdbx_seq_one_letter_code
_entity_poly.pdbx_strand_id
1 'polypeptide(L)'
;VETGLAADILLWDRWKQGDMLAFEEIVKTHTARLLAVATRLTRDANESEDVVQETFLAVWRSPSGFDGRSLLSTWLHRVTVNAALARLRRRSRRWEVPMDQAFPPIGGESHLDIPDHSEALAAEQAGLREEVWAAVNGLQEEQRVVVVLRDVEEMPSKEVASTLGISDATVRQRLHRARQILADRLRPELRTSVALTCGGRLDLLMDHLDGTLEAAWFDPVQQHLADCMTCTHLAEDVQGILTSIRASAPTASVVRAQALVNLIIKTLRATGDGA
;
A
#
# COMPACT_ATOMS: atom_id res chain seq x y z
N VAL A 1 3.29 6.41 21.90
CA VAL A 1 4.37 6.11 20.93
C VAL A 1 5.62 5.63 21.65
N GLU A 2 6.06 6.31 22.71
CA GLU A 2 7.28 5.92 23.47
C GLU A 2 7.19 4.53 24.11
N THR A 3 6.03 4.14 24.64
CA THR A 3 5.82 2.83 25.29
C THR A 3 5.92 1.67 24.26
N GLY A 4 5.45 1.88 23.03
CA GLY A 4 5.54 0.87 21.96
C GLY A 4 6.96 0.65 21.47
N LEU A 5 7.73 1.75 21.29
CA LEU A 5 9.12 1.68 20.86
C LEU A 5 10.01 0.95 21.88
N ALA A 6 9.81 1.21 23.17
CA ALA A 6 10.55 0.54 24.22
C ALA A 6 10.27 -0.97 24.26
N ALA A 7 9.01 -1.38 24.05
CA ALA A 7 8.61 -2.79 23.97
C ALA A 7 9.25 -3.47 22.74
N ASP A 8 9.23 -2.81 21.56
CA ASP A 8 9.87 -3.30 20.35
C ASP A 8 11.37 -3.53 20.52
N ILE A 9 12.08 -2.57 21.13
CA ILE A 9 13.52 -2.68 21.41
C ILE A 9 13.81 -3.84 22.36
N LEU A 10 13.02 -3.97 23.43
CA LEU A 10 13.20 -5.05 24.40
C LEU A 10 12.99 -6.43 23.75
N LEU A 11 11.96 -6.57 22.94
CA LEU A 11 11.66 -7.81 22.21
C LEU A 11 12.78 -8.16 21.22
N TRP A 12 13.30 -7.15 20.51
CA TRP A 12 14.41 -7.30 19.58
C TRP A 12 15.72 -7.69 20.28
N ASP A 13 16.03 -7.07 21.43
CA ASP A 13 17.23 -7.38 22.21
C ASP A 13 17.18 -8.77 22.82
N ARG A 14 16.01 -9.24 23.28
CA ARG A 14 15.82 -10.63 23.72
C ARG A 14 16.17 -11.61 22.59
N TRP A 15 15.67 -11.35 21.37
CA TRP A 15 16.01 -12.17 20.22
C TRP A 15 17.51 -12.15 19.92
N LYS A 16 18.17 -11.00 19.92
CA LYS A 16 19.64 -10.90 19.72
C LYS A 16 20.44 -11.70 20.75
N GLN A 17 19.88 -11.90 21.95
CA GLN A 17 20.47 -12.72 23.00
C GLN A 17 20.18 -14.23 22.86
N GLY A 18 19.52 -14.63 21.77
CA GLY A 18 19.22 -16.03 21.45
C GLY A 18 17.84 -16.51 21.89
N ASP A 19 16.95 -15.60 22.35
CA ASP A 19 15.57 -15.96 22.68
C ASP A 19 14.72 -16.15 21.41
N MET A 20 14.64 -17.42 20.96
CA MET A 20 13.81 -17.81 19.81
C MET A 20 12.35 -17.43 19.97
N LEU A 21 11.80 -17.49 21.18
CA LEU A 21 10.39 -17.16 21.43
C LEU A 21 10.10 -15.68 21.15
N ALA A 22 11.07 -14.80 21.40
CA ALA A 22 10.96 -13.40 21.08
C ALA A 22 10.82 -13.18 19.56
N PHE A 23 11.57 -13.90 18.73
CA PHE A 23 11.42 -13.80 17.27
C PHE A 23 10.10 -14.40 16.78
N GLU A 24 9.67 -15.53 17.36
CA GLU A 24 8.35 -16.08 17.03
C GLU A 24 7.22 -15.11 17.35
N GLU A 25 7.33 -14.35 18.43
CA GLU A 25 6.38 -13.30 18.78
C GLU A 25 6.37 -12.17 17.73
N ILE A 26 7.54 -11.73 17.26
CA ILE A 26 7.67 -10.78 16.16
C ILE A 26 6.96 -11.31 14.89
N VAL A 27 7.23 -12.56 14.50
CA VAL A 27 6.60 -13.19 13.33
C VAL A 27 5.07 -13.22 13.48
N LYS A 28 4.56 -13.70 14.63
CA LYS A 28 3.10 -13.81 14.89
C LYS A 28 2.41 -12.45 14.82
N THR A 29 3.04 -11.43 15.40
CA THR A 29 2.45 -10.08 15.51
C THR A 29 2.39 -9.37 14.15
N HIS A 30 3.41 -9.55 13.30
CA HIS A 30 3.54 -8.71 12.11
C HIS A 30 3.14 -9.39 10.80
N THR A 31 3.07 -10.73 10.72
CA THR A 31 2.83 -11.46 9.45
C THR A 31 1.57 -11.00 8.74
N ALA A 32 0.43 -10.85 9.41
CA ALA A 32 -0.83 -10.50 8.77
C ALA A 32 -0.76 -9.12 8.09
N ARG A 33 -0.16 -8.13 8.76
CA ARG A 33 0.03 -6.79 8.20
C ARG A 33 0.99 -6.78 7.01
N LEU A 34 2.12 -7.48 7.14
CA LEU A 34 3.12 -7.54 6.07
C LEU A 34 2.57 -8.29 4.84
N LEU A 35 1.78 -9.35 5.06
CA LEU A 35 1.13 -10.09 3.98
C LEU A 35 0.11 -9.21 3.24
N ALA A 36 -0.66 -8.39 3.95
CA ALA A 36 -1.58 -7.44 3.31
C ALA A 36 -0.84 -6.45 2.41
N VAL A 37 0.26 -5.86 2.89
CA VAL A 37 1.11 -4.94 2.09
C VAL A 37 1.68 -5.65 0.87
N ALA A 38 2.26 -6.83 1.05
CA ALA A 38 2.82 -7.62 -0.05
C ALA A 38 1.76 -7.94 -1.10
N THR A 39 0.53 -8.34 -0.69
CA THR A 39 -0.57 -8.65 -1.60
C THR A 39 -1.01 -7.43 -2.42
N ARG A 40 -1.09 -6.26 -1.82
CA ARG A 40 -1.43 -5.00 -2.52
C ARG A 40 -0.39 -4.64 -3.58
N LEU A 41 0.89 -4.94 -3.33
CA LEU A 41 1.99 -4.65 -4.26
C LEU A 41 2.11 -5.72 -5.35
N THR A 42 2.13 -7.00 -5.01
CA THR A 42 2.38 -8.10 -5.97
C THR A 42 1.15 -8.51 -6.76
N ARG A 43 -0.05 -8.38 -6.18
CA ARG A 43 -1.34 -8.86 -6.73
C ARG A 43 -1.39 -10.38 -6.91
N ASP A 44 -0.48 -11.10 -6.30
CA ASP A 44 -0.40 -12.55 -6.34
C ASP A 44 -0.23 -13.07 -4.91
N ALA A 45 -1.08 -14.01 -4.52
CA ALA A 45 -1.11 -14.51 -3.17
C ALA A 45 0.13 -15.35 -2.81
N ASN A 46 0.67 -16.10 -3.78
CA ASN A 46 1.87 -16.91 -3.56
C ASN A 46 3.11 -16.02 -3.54
N GLU A 47 3.21 -15.08 -4.49
CA GLU A 47 4.29 -14.09 -4.48
C GLU A 47 4.31 -13.26 -3.19
N SER A 48 3.15 -12.91 -2.64
CA SER A 48 3.08 -12.16 -1.40
C SER A 48 3.53 -12.97 -0.18
N GLU A 49 3.19 -14.26 -0.13
CA GLU A 49 3.69 -15.18 0.91
C GLU A 49 5.21 -15.34 0.84
N ASP A 50 5.75 -15.52 -0.36
CA ASP A 50 7.20 -15.60 -0.59
C ASP A 50 7.91 -14.31 -0.14
N VAL A 51 7.36 -13.13 -0.47
CA VAL A 51 7.90 -11.82 -0.05
C VAL A 51 7.97 -11.72 1.47
N VAL A 52 6.92 -12.13 2.19
CA VAL A 52 6.90 -12.07 3.65
C VAL A 52 7.87 -13.07 4.25
N GLN A 53 7.97 -14.27 3.68
CA GLN A 53 8.94 -15.27 4.10
C GLN A 53 10.38 -14.77 3.86
N GLU A 54 10.69 -14.24 2.67
CA GLU A 54 11.98 -13.61 2.36
C GLU A 54 12.30 -12.48 3.34
N THR A 55 11.30 -11.65 3.70
CA THR A 55 11.44 -10.57 4.69
C THR A 55 11.92 -11.11 6.03
N PHE A 56 11.22 -12.08 6.62
CA PHE A 56 11.61 -12.62 7.92
C PHE A 56 12.93 -13.39 7.88
N LEU A 57 13.25 -14.08 6.77
CA LEU A 57 14.54 -14.73 6.59
C LEU A 57 15.69 -13.71 6.48
N ALA A 58 15.48 -12.58 5.80
CA ALA A 58 16.46 -11.50 5.73
C ALA A 58 16.70 -10.86 7.09
N VAL A 59 15.61 -10.60 7.82
CA VAL A 59 15.64 -10.08 9.19
C VAL A 59 16.41 -11.04 10.13
N TRP A 60 16.10 -12.32 10.07
CA TRP A 60 16.78 -13.36 10.83
C TRP A 60 18.30 -13.41 10.61
N ARG A 61 18.72 -13.25 9.35
CA ARG A 61 20.15 -13.26 8.98
C ARG A 61 20.89 -11.97 9.33
N SER A 62 20.17 -10.89 9.66
CA SER A 62 20.76 -9.58 9.93
C SER A 62 20.23 -8.95 11.22
N PRO A 63 20.62 -9.48 12.40
CA PRO A 63 20.15 -8.98 13.70
C PRO A 63 20.50 -7.51 13.97
N SER A 64 21.54 -6.99 13.32
CA SER A 64 21.96 -5.59 13.42
C SER A 64 21.17 -4.63 12.52
N GLY A 65 20.23 -5.12 11.74
CA GLY A 65 19.50 -4.30 10.76
C GLY A 65 18.51 -3.30 11.39
N PHE A 66 17.95 -3.62 12.54
CA PHE A 66 17.06 -2.72 13.28
C PHE A 66 17.85 -1.94 14.34
N ASP A 67 17.83 -0.62 14.24
CA ASP A 67 18.58 0.30 15.09
C ASP A 67 17.74 1.00 16.18
N GLY A 68 16.44 0.68 16.27
CA GLY A 68 15.53 1.24 17.27
C GLY A 68 15.13 2.69 17.06
N ARG A 69 15.42 3.30 15.89
CA ARG A 69 15.02 4.70 15.58
C ARG A 69 13.57 4.83 15.15
N SER A 70 12.90 3.74 14.87
CA SER A 70 11.48 3.67 14.49
C SER A 70 10.81 2.50 15.15
N LEU A 71 9.48 2.44 15.12
CA LEU A 71 8.77 1.23 15.53
C LEU A 71 9.22 0.03 14.68
N LEU A 72 9.30 -1.14 15.27
CA LEU A 72 9.65 -2.39 14.60
C LEU A 72 8.68 -2.67 13.44
N SER A 73 7.39 -2.39 13.63
CA SER A 73 6.37 -2.49 12.59
C SER A 73 6.66 -1.61 11.37
N THR A 74 7.15 -0.39 11.57
CA THR A 74 7.53 0.55 10.50
C THR A 74 8.76 0.06 9.75
N TRP A 75 9.76 -0.44 10.47
CA TRP A 75 10.96 -0.96 9.85
C TRP A 75 10.68 -2.24 9.05
N LEU A 76 9.94 -3.20 9.61
CA LEU A 76 9.53 -4.43 8.91
C LEU A 76 8.70 -4.11 7.66
N HIS A 77 7.79 -3.12 7.74
CA HIS A 77 7.04 -2.64 6.59
C HIS A 77 7.97 -2.20 5.45
N ARG A 78 8.98 -1.39 5.72
CA ARG A 78 9.97 -0.94 4.72
C ARG A 78 10.75 -2.11 4.11
N VAL A 79 11.16 -3.08 4.94
CA VAL A 79 11.85 -4.29 4.45
C VAL A 79 10.94 -5.06 3.49
N THR A 80 9.67 -5.25 3.86
CA THR A 80 8.68 -5.96 3.03
C THR A 80 8.39 -5.21 1.72
N VAL A 81 8.19 -3.89 1.76
CA VAL A 81 8.01 -3.07 0.56
C VAL A 81 9.21 -3.22 -0.39
N ASN A 82 10.44 -3.13 0.13
CA ASN A 82 11.65 -3.28 -0.67
C ASN A 82 11.76 -4.68 -1.29
N ALA A 83 11.41 -5.74 -0.56
CA ALA A 83 11.39 -7.12 -1.07
C ALA A 83 10.35 -7.27 -2.19
N ALA A 84 9.12 -6.78 -1.99
CA ALA A 84 8.06 -6.80 -3.00
C ALA A 84 8.47 -6.05 -4.28
N LEU A 85 9.02 -4.84 -4.15
CA LEU A 85 9.49 -4.05 -5.29
C LEU A 85 10.66 -4.70 -6.03
N ALA A 86 11.58 -5.35 -5.30
CA ALA A 86 12.65 -6.11 -5.92
C ALA A 86 12.11 -7.29 -6.75
N ARG A 87 11.01 -7.93 -6.30
CA ARG A 87 10.32 -9.00 -7.02
C ARG A 87 9.61 -8.47 -8.26
N LEU A 88 8.89 -7.35 -8.16
CA LEU A 88 8.25 -6.69 -9.31
C LEU A 88 9.29 -6.30 -10.37
N ARG A 89 10.42 -5.69 -9.98
CA ARG A 89 11.52 -5.36 -10.90
C ARG A 89 12.12 -6.59 -11.59
N ARG A 90 12.25 -7.72 -10.88
CA ARG A 90 12.72 -8.98 -11.48
C ARG A 90 11.71 -9.52 -12.50
N ARG A 91 10.41 -9.38 -12.22
CA ARG A 91 9.33 -9.77 -13.12
C ARG A 91 9.33 -8.92 -14.38
N SER A 92 9.41 -7.61 -14.29
CA SER A 92 9.43 -6.71 -15.44
C SER A 92 10.65 -6.92 -16.35
N ARG A 93 11.83 -7.17 -15.80
CA ARG A 93 13.02 -7.52 -16.59
C ARG A 93 12.93 -8.87 -17.30
N ARG A 94 12.17 -9.80 -16.76
CA ARG A 94 11.96 -11.13 -17.37
C ARG A 94 10.96 -11.07 -18.53
N TRP A 95 10.22 -9.97 -18.65
CA TRP A 95 9.17 -9.71 -19.62
C TRP A 95 9.55 -8.57 -20.57
N GLU A 96 10.79 -8.50 -21.02
CA GLU A 96 11.15 -7.75 -22.22
C GLU A 96 10.62 -8.49 -23.46
N VAL A 97 9.29 -8.61 -23.54
CA VAL A 97 8.52 -8.96 -24.71
C VAL A 97 7.67 -7.74 -25.07
N PRO A 98 7.47 -7.41 -26.37
CA PRO A 98 6.87 -6.15 -26.81
C PRO A 98 5.51 -5.88 -26.16
N MET A 99 5.29 -4.65 -25.78
CA MET A 99 4.16 -4.12 -25.01
C MET A 99 2.92 -3.95 -25.89
N ASP A 100 2.41 -5.05 -26.48
CA ASP A 100 1.21 -5.01 -27.35
C ASP A 100 0.23 -6.16 -27.09
N GLN A 101 0.14 -6.64 -25.86
CA GLN A 101 -0.93 -7.56 -25.49
C GLN A 101 -1.58 -7.13 -24.19
N ALA A 102 -2.81 -6.63 -24.32
CA ALA A 102 -3.71 -6.38 -23.21
C ALA A 102 -3.90 -7.65 -22.37
N PHE A 103 -3.62 -7.53 -21.06
CA PHE A 103 -3.86 -8.61 -20.11
C PHE A 103 -5.36 -8.86 -19.96
N PRO A 104 -5.82 -10.12 -20.00
CA PRO A 104 -7.19 -10.45 -19.65
C PRO A 104 -7.43 -10.15 -18.16
N PRO A 105 -8.65 -9.76 -17.77
CA PRO A 105 -9.00 -9.59 -16.36
C PRO A 105 -8.90 -10.96 -15.67
N ILE A 106 -8.10 -11.03 -14.62
CA ILE A 106 -8.03 -12.23 -13.78
C ILE A 106 -9.25 -12.20 -12.86
N GLY A 107 -10.29 -12.91 -13.29
CA GLY A 107 -11.39 -13.31 -12.42
C GLY A 107 -10.90 -14.37 -11.45
N GLY A 108 -10.62 -13.99 -10.22
CA GLY A 108 -10.47 -14.91 -9.11
C GLY A 108 -11.77 -14.90 -8.33
N GLU A 109 -12.58 -15.94 -8.48
CA GLU A 109 -13.78 -16.15 -7.68
C GLU A 109 -13.37 -16.36 -6.22
N SER A 110 -13.65 -15.38 -5.37
CA SER A 110 -13.64 -15.56 -3.92
C SER A 110 -15.05 -15.92 -3.49
N HIS A 111 -15.32 -17.20 -3.32
CA HIS A 111 -16.51 -17.66 -2.59
C HIS A 111 -16.40 -17.25 -1.13
N LEU A 112 -17.27 -16.36 -0.73
CA LEU A 112 -17.62 -16.12 0.68
C LEU A 112 -19.12 -16.34 0.82
N ASP A 113 -19.49 -17.48 1.36
CA ASP A 113 -20.83 -17.71 1.89
C ASP A 113 -20.99 -16.95 3.21
N ILE A 114 -21.95 -16.06 3.29
CA ILE A 114 -22.44 -15.48 4.56
C ILE A 114 -23.93 -15.20 4.41
N PRO A 115 -24.82 -15.77 5.23
CA PRO A 115 -26.20 -15.34 5.33
C PRO A 115 -26.44 -14.48 6.57
N ASP A 116 -27.10 -13.32 6.41
CA ASP A 116 -28.09 -12.71 7.31
C ASP A 116 -28.41 -11.25 6.94
N HIS A 117 -29.52 -10.67 7.39
CA HIS A 117 -30.12 -9.39 6.96
C HIS A 117 -29.31 -8.08 7.21
N SER A 118 -28.13 -8.16 7.81
CA SER A 118 -27.05 -7.17 7.66
C SER A 118 -26.36 -7.29 6.28
N GLU A 119 -26.69 -8.31 5.51
CA GLU A 119 -26.07 -8.76 4.28
C GLU A 119 -26.23 -7.79 3.10
N ALA A 120 -27.37 -7.13 2.96
CA ALA A 120 -27.57 -6.24 1.80
C ALA A 120 -26.64 -5.03 1.84
N LEU A 121 -26.47 -4.39 3.02
CA LEU A 121 -25.53 -3.30 3.23
C LEU A 121 -24.08 -3.78 3.20
N ALA A 122 -23.81 -4.97 3.74
CA ALA A 122 -22.49 -5.57 3.71
C ALA A 122 -22.10 -6.03 2.29
N ALA A 123 -23.05 -6.58 1.51
CA ALA A 123 -22.87 -6.97 0.13
C ALA A 123 -22.67 -5.75 -0.78
N GLU A 124 -23.43 -4.67 -0.57
CA GLU A 124 -23.25 -3.41 -1.29
C GLU A 124 -21.89 -2.78 -0.99
N GLN A 125 -21.46 -2.76 0.28
CA GLN A 125 -20.13 -2.31 0.68
C GLN A 125 -19.03 -3.23 0.15
N ALA A 126 -19.24 -4.53 0.08
CA ALA A 126 -18.30 -5.48 -0.50
C ALA A 126 -18.15 -5.24 -2.01
N GLY A 127 -19.26 -5.08 -2.73
CA GLY A 127 -19.26 -4.73 -4.16
C GLY A 127 -18.52 -3.43 -4.45
N LEU A 128 -18.77 -2.38 -3.66
CA LEU A 128 -18.06 -1.11 -3.77
C LEU A 128 -16.55 -1.26 -3.51
N ARG A 129 -16.17 -2.08 -2.52
CA ARG A 129 -14.76 -2.39 -2.25
C ARG A 129 -14.09 -3.09 -3.42
N GLU A 130 -14.75 -4.07 -4.01
CA GLU A 130 -14.25 -4.79 -5.18
C GLU A 130 -14.08 -3.85 -6.39
N GLU A 131 -15.06 -2.97 -6.63
CA GLU A 131 -15.01 -1.98 -7.72
C GLU A 131 -13.82 -1.01 -7.55
N VAL A 132 -13.65 -0.46 -6.34
CA VAL A 132 -12.54 0.43 -6.03
C VAL A 132 -11.19 -0.26 -6.26
N TRP A 133 -11.03 -1.50 -5.78
CA TRP A 133 -9.77 -2.23 -5.97
C TRP A 133 -9.58 -2.76 -7.38
N ALA A 134 -10.64 -3.05 -8.12
CA ALA A 134 -10.57 -3.33 -9.55
C ALA A 134 -10.03 -2.10 -10.31
N ALA A 135 -10.50 -0.89 -9.96
CA ALA A 135 -10.00 0.34 -10.54
C ALA A 135 -8.50 0.56 -10.23
N VAL A 136 -8.08 0.38 -8.97
CA VAL A 136 -6.66 0.47 -8.55
C VAL A 136 -5.81 -0.58 -9.27
N ASN A 137 -6.27 -1.82 -9.33
CA ASN A 137 -5.58 -2.91 -10.01
C ASN A 137 -5.50 -2.74 -11.53
N GLY A 138 -6.40 -1.95 -12.12
CA GLY A 138 -6.39 -1.58 -13.53
C GLY A 138 -5.43 -0.44 -13.88
N LEU A 139 -4.75 0.17 -12.91
CA LEU A 139 -3.68 1.13 -13.16
C LEU A 139 -2.42 0.45 -13.72
N GLN A 140 -1.62 1.20 -14.46
CA GLN A 140 -0.27 0.75 -14.80
C GLN A 140 0.54 0.47 -13.53
N GLU A 141 1.43 -0.51 -13.56
CA GLU A 141 2.18 -0.95 -12.38
C GLU A 141 2.88 0.19 -11.63
N GLU A 142 3.52 1.08 -12.37
CA GLU A 142 4.21 2.23 -11.80
C GLU A 142 3.29 3.23 -11.08
N GLN A 143 2.09 3.44 -11.61
CA GLN A 143 1.07 4.30 -11.02
C GLN A 143 0.44 3.62 -9.80
N ARG A 144 0.10 2.34 -9.92
CA ARG A 144 -0.50 1.56 -8.86
C ARG A 144 0.41 1.46 -7.64
N VAL A 145 1.71 1.18 -7.85
CA VAL A 145 2.69 1.12 -6.76
C VAL A 145 2.75 2.44 -6.00
N VAL A 146 2.76 3.57 -6.71
CA VAL A 146 2.77 4.89 -6.06
C VAL A 146 1.49 5.13 -5.26
N VAL A 147 0.31 4.79 -5.81
CA VAL A 147 -0.98 4.89 -5.08
C VAL A 147 -0.97 4.02 -3.82
N VAL A 148 -0.54 2.77 -3.94
CA VAL A 148 -0.48 1.87 -2.78
C VAL A 148 0.44 2.45 -1.70
N LEU A 149 1.65 2.89 -2.05
CA LEU A 149 2.61 3.39 -1.06
C LEU A 149 2.18 4.73 -0.45
N ARG A 150 1.63 5.66 -1.27
CA ARG A 150 1.24 7.00 -0.81
C ARG A 150 -0.14 7.03 -0.15
N ASP A 151 -1.14 6.45 -0.81
CA ASP A 151 -2.54 6.64 -0.43
C ASP A 151 -3.04 5.54 0.51
N VAL A 152 -2.47 4.34 0.47
CA VAL A 152 -2.87 3.23 1.36
C VAL A 152 -1.91 3.07 2.53
N GLU A 153 -0.60 3.04 2.26
CA GLU A 153 0.43 2.84 3.30
C GLU A 153 0.89 4.17 3.92
N GLU A 154 0.37 5.30 3.44
CA GLU A 154 0.62 6.65 3.95
C GLU A 154 2.11 7.04 4.04
N MET A 155 2.94 6.44 3.20
CA MET A 155 4.37 6.76 3.15
C MET A 155 4.60 8.19 2.65
N PRO A 156 5.49 8.98 3.26
CA PRO A 156 5.86 10.30 2.76
C PRO A 156 6.40 10.25 1.34
N SER A 157 6.08 11.24 0.50
CA SER A 157 6.47 11.28 -0.92
C SER A 157 7.98 11.12 -1.13
N LYS A 158 8.80 11.77 -0.29
CA LYS A 158 10.27 11.64 -0.32
C LYS A 158 10.75 10.22 -0.01
N GLU A 159 10.06 9.52 0.89
CA GLU A 159 10.37 8.14 1.23
C GLU A 159 10.01 7.20 0.07
N VAL A 160 8.84 7.40 -0.56
CA VAL A 160 8.44 6.68 -1.78
C VAL A 160 9.45 6.91 -2.90
N ALA A 161 9.88 8.15 -3.13
CA ALA A 161 10.89 8.52 -4.12
C ALA A 161 12.21 7.75 -3.89
N SER A 162 12.71 7.76 -2.65
CA SER A 162 13.91 7.03 -2.25
C SER A 162 13.76 5.51 -2.45
N THR A 163 12.64 4.94 -2.05
CA THR A 163 12.35 3.50 -2.14
C THR A 163 12.24 3.02 -3.59
N LEU A 164 11.65 3.85 -4.46
CA LEU A 164 11.49 3.53 -5.89
C LEU A 164 12.73 3.89 -6.73
N GLY A 165 13.66 4.69 -6.20
CA GLY A 165 14.83 5.19 -6.93
C GLY A 165 14.46 6.21 -8.02
N ILE A 166 13.43 7.02 -7.79
CA ILE A 166 12.94 8.07 -8.70
C ILE A 166 12.91 9.43 -8.01
N SER A 167 12.71 10.52 -8.76
CA SER A 167 12.58 11.84 -8.16
C SER A 167 11.23 12.02 -7.47
N ASP A 168 11.18 12.89 -6.46
CA ASP A 168 9.93 13.28 -5.80
C ASP A 168 8.92 13.89 -6.79
N ALA A 169 9.41 14.66 -7.77
CA ALA A 169 8.58 15.18 -8.86
C ALA A 169 7.94 14.05 -9.69
N THR A 170 8.68 12.96 -9.95
CA THR A 170 8.15 11.78 -10.66
C THR A 170 7.08 11.06 -9.84
N VAL A 171 7.27 10.95 -8.52
CA VAL A 171 6.23 10.39 -7.61
C VAL A 171 4.96 11.20 -7.71
N ARG A 172 5.04 12.54 -7.56
CA ARG A 172 3.87 13.43 -7.67
C ARG A 172 3.18 13.32 -9.04
N GLN A 173 3.94 13.29 -10.12
CA GLN A 173 3.39 13.15 -11.47
C GLN A 173 2.65 11.81 -11.67
N ARG A 174 3.23 10.70 -11.21
CA ARG A 174 2.60 9.38 -11.28
C ARG A 174 1.34 9.31 -10.43
N LEU A 175 1.39 9.85 -9.22
CA LEU A 175 0.26 9.91 -8.31
C LEU A 175 -0.90 10.74 -8.88
N HIS A 176 -0.59 11.92 -9.40
CA HIS A 176 -1.56 12.80 -10.06
C HIS A 176 -2.28 12.09 -11.21
N ARG A 177 -1.53 11.48 -12.14
CA ARG A 177 -2.12 10.72 -13.25
C ARG A 177 -2.95 9.53 -12.78
N ALA A 178 -2.49 8.82 -11.76
CA ALA A 178 -3.22 7.68 -11.20
C ALA A 178 -4.56 8.11 -10.63
N ARG A 179 -4.58 9.18 -9.82
CA ARG A 179 -5.81 9.72 -9.23
C ARG A 179 -6.78 10.26 -10.26
N GLN A 180 -6.30 10.87 -11.35
CA GLN A 180 -7.16 11.24 -12.48
C GLN A 180 -7.84 10.02 -13.11
N ILE A 181 -7.08 8.95 -13.36
CA ILE A 181 -7.63 7.71 -13.91
C ILE A 181 -8.65 7.08 -12.96
N LEU A 182 -8.38 7.09 -11.66
CA LEU A 182 -9.29 6.56 -10.65
C LEU A 182 -10.56 7.41 -10.55
N ALA A 183 -10.45 8.73 -10.56
CA ALA A 183 -11.60 9.63 -10.59
C ALA A 183 -12.45 9.40 -11.85
N ASP A 184 -11.83 9.30 -13.01
CA ASP A 184 -12.51 9.02 -14.28
C ASP A 184 -13.27 7.69 -14.28
N ARG A 185 -12.77 6.68 -13.56
CA ARG A 185 -13.39 5.34 -13.49
C ARG A 185 -14.47 5.24 -12.43
N LEU A 186 -14.25 5.84 -11.27
CA LEU A 186 -15.12 5.71 -10.10
C LEU A 186 -16.20 6.79 -10.05
N ARG A 187 -15.96 7.92 -10.71
CA ARG A 187 -16.87 9.09 -10.75
C ARG A 187 -16.81 9.76 -12.13
N PRO A 188 -17.29 9.11 -13.19
CA PRO A 188 -17.22 9.65 -14.56
C PRO A 188 -17.96 10.99 -14.73
N GLU A 189 -18.94 11.30 -13.87
CA GLU A 189 -19.68 12.56 -13.84
C GLU A 189 -18.81 13.77 -13.47
N LEU A 190 -17.68 13.57 -12.78
CA LEU A 190 -16.77 14.65 -12.38
C LEU A 190 -15.97 15.22 -13.57
N ARG A 191 -15.80 14.44 -14.61
CA ARG A 191 -14.99 14.79 -15.79
C ARG A 191 -15.49 16.04 -16.52
N THR A 192 -16.80 16.23 -16.54
CA THR A 192 -17.45 17.31 -17.31
C THR A 192 -17.38 18.65 -16.59
N SER A 193 -17.33 18.65 -15.25
CA SER A 193 -17.39 19.88 -14.45
C SER A 193 -16.08 20.63 -14.38
N VAL A 194 -14.94 19.94 -14.32
CA VAL A 194 -13.62 20.56 -14.05
C VAL A 194 -13.00 21.17 -15.30
N ALA A 195 -13.21 20.56 -16.46
CA ALA A 195 -12.62 21.03 -17.72
C ALA A 195 -13.16 22.41 -18.16
N LEU A 196 -14.34 22.81 -17.68
CA LEU A 196 -15.06 23.98 -18.19
C LEU A 196 -14.98 25.23 -17.31
N THR A 197 -14.61 25.14 -16.03
CA THR A 197 -14.84 26.24 -15.08
C THR A 197 -13.62 26.89 -14.44
N CYS A 198 -12.49 26.20 -14.29
CA CYS A 198 -11.40 26.69 -13.43
C CYS A 198 -10.02 26.78 -14.09
N GLY A 199 -9.93 26.91 -15.40
CA GLY A 199 -8.64 27.17 -16.08
C GLY A 199 -7.54 26.13 -15.88
N GLY A 200 -7.90 24.89 -15.51
CA GLY A 200 -6.97 23.74 -15.61
C GLY A 200 -5.91 23.60 -14.52
N ARG A 201 -6.07 24.22 -13.36
CA ARG A 201 -5.08 24.10 -12.26
C ARG A 201 -5.41 22.96 -11.28
N LEU A 202 -5.78 21.82 -11.83
CA LEU A 202 -6.02 20.59 -11.06
C LEU A 202 -4.76 20.11 -10.33
N ASP A 203 -3.58 20.40 -10.87
CA ASP A 203 -2.28 20.14 -10.28
C ASP A 203 -2.11 20.78 -8.89
N LEU A 204 -2.48 22.07 -8.75
CA LEU A 204 -2.42 22.77 -7.46
C LEU A 204 -3.41 22.22 -6.44
N LEU A 205 -4.59 21.80 -6.89
CA LEU A 205 -5.58 21.18 -6.02
C LEU A 205 -5.05 19.83 -5.49
N MET A 206 -4.43 19.03 -6.36
CA MET A 206 -3.82 17.76 -5.94
C MET A 206 -2.63 17.97 -5.00
N ASP A 207 -1.77 18.95 -5.27
CA ASP A 207 -0.66 19.32 -4.37
C ASP A 207 -1.18 19.82 -3.02
N HIS A 208 -2.32 20.53 -3.01
CA HIS A 208 -2.99 20.95 -1.78
C HIS A 208 -3.49 19.76 -0.95
N LEU A 209 -4.17 18.81 -1.60
CA LEU A 209 -4.68 17.59 -0.95
C LEU A 209 -3.54 16.69 -0.43
N ASP A 210 -2.39 16.73 -1.07
CA ASP A 210 -1.18 15.99 -0.66
C ASP A 210 -0.36 16.69 0.42
N GLY A 211 -0.69 17.93 0.75
CA GLY A 211 0.11 18.75 1.66
C GLY A 211 1.50 19.11 1.09
N THR A 212 1.64 19.08 -0.22
CA THR A 212 2.90 19.34 -0.95
C THR A 212 2.89 20.69 -1.66
N LEU A 213 1.81 21.46 -1.49
CA LEU A 213 1.65 22.76 -2.10
C LEU A 213 2.74 23.72 -1.61
N GLU A 214 3.38 24.44 -2.53
CA GLU A 214 4.35 25.48 -2.20
C GLU A 214 3.67 26.62 -1.44
N ALA A 215 4.35 27.19 -0.44
CA ALA A 215 3.81 28.23 0.43
C ALA A 215 3.22 29.43 -0.33
N ALA A 216 3.80 29.80 -1.47
CA ALA A 216 3.30 30.88 -2.33
C ALA A 216 1.89 30.64 -2.91
N TRP A 217 1.46 29.37 -3.01
CA TRP A 217 0.17 28.98 -3.58
C TRP A 217 -0.88 28.63 -2.53
N PHE A 218 -0.49 28.56 -1.24
CA PHE A 218 -1.40 28.15 -0.16
C PHE A 218 -2.63 29.06 -0.06
N ASP A 219 -2.42 30.37 0.15
CA ASP A 219 -3.51 31.33 0.28
C ASP A 219 -4.36 31.46 -0.99
N PRO A 220 -3.76 31.56 -2.21
CA PRO A 220 -4.55 31.58 -3.45
C PRO A 220 -5.43 30.36 -3.66
N VAL A 221 -4.95 29.14 -3.33
CA VAL A 221 -5.74 27.92 -3.46
C VAL A 221 -6.83 27.85 -2.41
N GLN A 222 -6.56 28.22 -1.16
CA GLN A 222 -7.55 28.29 -0.09
C GLN A 222 -8.67 29.27 -0.42
N GLN A 223 -8.32 30.45 -0.91
CA GLN A 223 -9.31 31.46 -1.31
C GLN A 223 -10.14 30.98 -2.49
N HIS A 224 -9.49 30.35 -3.50
CA HIS A 224 -10.21 29.78 -4.63
C HIS A 224 -11.20 28.68 -4.19
N LEU A 225 -10.81 27.80 -3.28
CA LEU A 225 -11.71 26.76 -2.74
C LEU A 225 -12.88 27.37 -1.95
N ALA A 226 -12.67 28.49 -1.25
CA ALA A 226 -13.77 29.19 -0.57
C ALA A 226 -14.79 29.80 -1.55
N ASP A 227 -14.32 30.23 -2.72
CA ASP A 227 -15.16 30.95 -3.71
C ASP A 227 -15.70 30.06 -4.83
N CYS A 228 -15.13 28.87 -5.04
CA CYS A 228 -15.46 28.00 -6.16
C CYS A 228 -16.07 26.65 -5.71
N MET A 229 -17.38 26.55 -5.68
CA MET A 229 -18.12 25.33 -5.32
C MET A 229 -17.69 24.10 -6.16
N THR A 230 -17.39 24.28 -7.45
CA THR A 230 -16.97 23.18 -8.32
C THR A 230 -15.64 22.56 -7.86
N CYS A 231 -14.66 23.38 -7.50
CA CYS A 231 -13.36 22.87 -7.02
C CYS A 231 -13.45 22.33 -5.61
N THR A 232 -14.32 22.87 -4.76
CA THR A 232 -14.59 22.34 -3.42
C THR A 232 -15.19 20.96 -3.50
N HIS A 233 -16.25 20.76 -4.29
CA HIS A 233 -16.84 19.44 -4.50
C HIS A 233 -15.84 18.45 -5.11
N LEU A 234 -15.01 18.88 -6.06
CA LEU A 234 -13.98 18.03 -6.61
C LEU A 234 -12.96 17.59 -5.55
N ALA A 235 -12.52 18.51 -4.68
CA ALA A 235 -11.62 18.18 -3.58
C ALA A 235 -12.25 17.15 -2.63
N GLU A 236 -13.52 17.34 -2.28
CA GLU A 236 -14.30 16.42 -1.45
C GLU A 236 -14.43 15.04 -2.10
N ASP A 237 -14.74 14.99 -3.39
CA ASP A 237 -14.87 13.74 -4.15
C ASP A 237 -13.55 12.99 -4.25
N VAL A 238 -12.45 13.68 -4.56
CA VAL A 238 -11.11 13.05 -4.58
C VAL A 238 -10.77 12.52 -3.20
N GLN A 239 -11.04 13.27 -2.15
CA GLN A 239 -10.80 12.85 -0.77
C GLN A 239 -11.67 11.66 -0.38
N GLY A 240 -12.93 11.62 -0.85
CA GLY A 240 -13.83 10.47 -0.72
C GLY A 240 -13.29 9.22 -1.42
N ILE A 241 -12.78 9.35 -2.63
CA ILE A 241 -12.13 8.25 -3.37
C ILE A 241 -10.91 7.73 -2.60
N LEU A 242 -10.02 8.60 -2.12
CA LEU A 242 -8.84 8.20 -1.34
C LEU A 242 -9.23 7.49 -0.04
N THR A 243 -10.25 7.99 0.65
CA THR A 243 -10.81 7.36 1.85
C THR A 243 -11.36 5.97 1.54
N SER A 244 -12.09 5.84 0.42
CA SER A 244 -12.64 4.56 -0.04
C SER A 244 -11.54 3.55 -0.40
N ILE A 245 -10.46 3.99 -1.06
CA ILE A 245 -9.31 3.15 -1.39
C ILE A 245 -8.65 2.61 -0.11
N ARG A 246 -8.44 3.46 0.89
CA ARG A 246 -7.87 3.05 2.20
C ARG A 246 -8.78 2.07 2.94
N ALA A 247 -10.06 2.41 3.07
CA ALA A 247 -11.03 1.61 3.81
C ALA A 247 -11.31 0.25 3.16
N SER A 248 -11.21 0.17 1.83
CA SER A 248 -11.40 -1.06 1.07
C SER A 248 -10.11 -1.83 0.81
N ALA A 249 -8.97 -1.36 1.31
CA ALA A 249 -7.68 -2.00 1.07
C ALA A 249 -7.70 -3.48 1.50
N PRO A 250 -7.29 -4.42 0.63
CA PRO A 250 -7.29 -5.84 0.94
C PRO A 250 -6.52 -6.12 2.22
N THR A 251 -7.14 -6.86 3.12
CA THR A 251 -6.51 -7.40 4.31
C THR A 251 -6.07 -8.83 4.05
N ALA A 252 -5.05 -9.30 4.77
CA ALA A 252 -4.64 -10.68 4.67
C ALA A 252 -5.71 -11.62 5.26
N SER A 253 -5.98 -12.72 4.58
CA SER A 253 -6.79 -13.80 5.16
C SER A 253 -6.14 -14.31 6.44
N VAL A 254 -6.91 -14.36 7.52
CA VAL A 254 -6.42 -14.85 8.83
C VAL A 254 -5.88 -16.27 8.71
N VAL A 255 -6.54 -17.12 7.94
CA VAL A 255 -6.13 -18.52 7.72
C VAL A 255 -4.78 -18.58 7.00
N ARG A 256 -4.61 -17.80 5.93
CA ARG A 256 -3.34 -17.74 5.19
C ARG A 256 -2.21 -17.14 6.03
N ALA A 257 -2.49 -16.09 6.76
CA ALA A 257 -1.49 -15.48 7.65
C ALA A 257 -1.04 -16.47 8.73
N GLN A 258 -1.94 -17.23 9.32
CA GLN A 258 -1.60 -18.24 10.33
C GLN A 258 -0.81 -19.41 9.73
N ALA A 259 -1.18 -19.88 8.54
CA ALA A 259 -0.43 -20.92 7.84
C ALA A 259 1.01 -20.46 7.52
N LEU A 260 1.17 -19.21 7.08
CA LEU A 260 2.46 -18.61 6.78
C LEU A 260 3.32 -18.43 8.05
N VAL A 261 2.73 -17.99 9.17
CA VAL A 261 3.39 -17.94 10.48
C VAL A 261 4.00 -19.30 10.84
N ASN A 262 3.20 -20.36 10.75
CA ASN A 262 3.64 -21.71 11.08
C ASN A 262 4.78 -22.18 10.15
N LEU A 263 4.69 -21.88 8.86
CA LEU A 263 5.73 -22.18 7.87
C LEU A 263 7.03 -21.46 8.19
N ILE A 264 6.98 -20.15 8.44
CA ILE A 264 8.16 -19.33 8.76
C ILE A 264 8.83 -19.85 10.03
N ILE A 265 8.07 -20.06 11.10
CA ILE A 265 8.63 -20.56 12.38
C ILE A 265 9.29 -21.93 12.19
N LYS A 266 8.64 -22.84 11.45
CA LYS A 266 9.22 -24.16 11.13
C LYS A 266 10.54 -24.05 10.37
N THR A 267 10.60 -23.16 9.38
CA THR A 267 11.82 -22.92 8.58
C THR A 267 12.94 -22.35 9.44
N LEU A 268 12.62 -21.39 10.30
CA LEU A 268 13.62 -20.76 11.17
C LEU A 268 14.19 -21.73 12.21
N ARG A 269 13.36 -22.57 12.82
CA ARG A 269 13.83 -23.60 13.76
C ARG A 269 14.78 -24.60 13.06
N ALA A 270 14.44 -25.03 11.83
CA ALA A 270 15.28 -25.91 11.03
C ALA A 270 16.63 -25.29 10.64
N THR A 271 16.71 -23.95 10.50
CA THR A 271 17.96 -23.22 10.20
C THR A 271 18.75 -22.84 11.46
N GLY A 272 18.12 -22.78 12.62
CA GLY A 272 18.74 -22.44 13.91
C GLY A 272 19.44 -23.64 14.60
N ASP A 273 19.03 -24.86 14.32
CA ASP A 273 19.66 -26.09 14.89
C ASP A 273 20.98 -26.47 14.21
N GLY A 274 21.46 -25.67 13.23
CA GLY A 274 22.69 -25.92 12.47
C GLY A 274 23.82 -24.90 12.68
N ALA A 275 23.72 -24.00 13.68
CA ALA A 275 24.71 -22.96 13.91
C ALA A 275 25.42 -23.10 15.28
#